data_6d60f0278bc8ca9861185bc15b39342e
#
_entry.id   6d60f0278bc8ca9861185bc15b39342e
#
_cell.length_a   1.000
_cell.length_b   1.000
_cell.length_c   1.000
_cell.angle_alpha   90.00
_cell.angle_beta   90.00
_cell.angle_gamma   90.00
#
_symmetry.space_group_name_H-M   'P 1'
#
loop_
_entity.id
_entity.type
_entity.pdbx_description
1 polymer ?
#
loop_
_entity_poly.entity_id
_entity_poly.type
_entity_poly.pdbx_seq_one_letter_code
_entity_poly.pdbx_strand_id
1 'polypeptide(L)'
;MQCYLCQSTDFSIRKGSVQDNDQLQILECQNCGLVQLSSQAHLQQGHYENSGMHGADPEPIEVWERNTAEDDNRRFEMLKTLLPNQRVLDFGCGNGGFLKKAQELASGVTGIEPERRVREHLSEQIQIFSELGALRGGSSFDLITAFHVVEHLSDPRSILCEFKKYLAPDGRIVIEVPSSSDALLTLYESEPFQHFTYWSQHLYLFNAKTLETLVQQSGLKVISIQQYQRYPLSNHLYWLSKGKPGGHKFWSFLDSPLLQQAYADTLSRIGQCDTLIAHLELCD
;
A
#
# COMPACT_ATOMS: atom_id res chain seq x y z
N MET A 1 19.95 16.07 -3.01
CA MET A 1 18.68 15.44 -2.65
C MET A 1 18.46 15.54 -1.15
N GLN A 2 17.21 15.63 -0.69
CA GLN A 2 16.85 15.68 0.72
C GLN A 2 15.85 14.57 1.02
N CYS A 3 15.89 14.05 2.24
CA CYS A 3 14.92 13.08 2.73
C CYS A 3 13.54 13.72 2.79
N TYR A 4 12.55 13.04 2.25
CA TYR A 4 11.17 13.54 2.21
C TYR A 4 10.60 13.82 3.62
N LEU A 5 10.92 12.99 4.62
CA LEU A 5 10.40 13.16 5.98
C LEU A 5 11.20 14.15 6.83
N CYS A 6 12.52 13.99 6.91
CA CYS A 6 13.34 14.71 7.89
C CYS A 6 14.29 15.76 7.30
N GLN A 7 14.27 15.94 5.98
CA GLN A 7 15.11 16.91 5.23
C GLN A 7 16.62 16.68 5.36
N SER A 8 17.06 15.59 5.98
CA SER A 8 18.49 15.21 6.01
C SER A 8 19.01 14.95 4.60
N THR A 9 20.30 15.23 4.40
CA THR A 9 21.03 14.90 3.17
C THR A 9 21.95 13.68 3.33
N ASP A 10 21.93 13.06 4.51
CA ASP A 10 22.74 11.90 4.85
C ASP A 10 22.02 10.61 4.47
N PHE A 11 22.53 9.93 3.43
CA PHE A 11 21.96 8.70 2.89
C PHE A 11 23.02 7.64 2.71
N SER A 12 22.64 6.39 2.92
CA SER A 12 23.34 5.23 2.36
C SER A 12 22.59 4.67 1.15
N ILE A 13 23.34 4.09 0.22
CA ILE A 13 22.75 3.29 -0.86
C ILE A 13 22.35 1.94 -0.26
N ARG A 14 21.08 1.59 -0.37
CA ARG A 14 20.57 0.29 0.03
C ARG A 14 20.91 -0.75 -1.03
N LYS A 15 21.26 -1.96 -0.60
CA LYS A 15 21.55 -3.10 -1.48
C LYS A 15 20.33 -3.44 -2.34
N GLY A 16 20.55 -3.75 -3.61
CA GLY A 16 19.54 -4.10 -4.60
C GLY A 16 19.53 -3.16 -5.79
N SER A 17 18.68 -3.43 -6.77
CA SER A 17 18.47 -2.63 -7.97
C SER A 17 16.99 -2.45 -8.26
N VAL A 18 16.62 -1.34 -8.90
CA VAL A 18 15.24 -1.09 -9.33
C VAL A 18 14.97 -1.91 -10.59
N GLN A 19 13.95 -2.79 -10.58
CA GLN A 19 13.72 -3.82 -11.61
C GLN A 19 13.49 -3.28 -13.01
N ASP A 20 12.92 -2.10 -13.15
CA ASP A 20 12.48 -1.49 -14.40
C ASP A 20 13.25 -0.19 -14.74
N ASN A 21 14.23 0.21 -13.92
CA ASN A 21 15.04 1.41 -14.18
C ASN A 21 16.39 1.38 -13.47
N ASP A 22 17.42 0.96 -14.18
CA ASP A 22 18.80 0.85 -13.67
C ASP A 22 19.47 2.19 -13.30
N GLN A 23 18.87 3.32 -13.70
CA GLN A 23 19.39 4.65 -13.36
C GLN A 23 18.97 5.12 -11.96
N LEU A 24 17.96 4.47 -11.39
CA LEU A 24 17.48 4.79 -10.05
C LEU A 24 18.25 4.02 -8.98
N GLN A 25 18.60 4.73 -7.91
CA GLN A 25 19.19 4.15 -6.71
C GLN A 25 18.15 4.09 -5.59
N ILE A 26 18.28 3.10 -4.72
CA ILE A 26 17.49 2.96 -3.51
C ILE A 26 18.33 3.59 -2.38
N LEU A 27 17.81 4.67 -1.81
CA LEU A 27 18.48 5.45 -0.76
C LEU A 27 17.79 5.26 0.57
N GLU A 28 18.55 4.97 1.61
CA GLU A 28 18.08 4.91 3.00
C GLU A 28 18.61 6.11 3.78
N CYS A 29 17.72 6.92 4.32
CA CYS A 29 18.06 8.06 5.15
C CYS A 29 18.69 7.62 6.47
N GLN A 30 19.93 8.02 6.75
CA GLN A 30 20.64 7.63 7.97
C GLN A 30 20.08 8.30 9.22
N ASN A 31 19.33 9.40 9.07
CA ASN A 31 18.72 10.11 10.19
C ASN A 31 17.38 9.51 10.63
N CYS A 32 16.48 9.13 9.70
CA CYS A 32 15.13 8.66 10.06
C CYS A 32 14.82 7.24 9.58
N GLY A 33 15.61 6.65 8.69
CA GLY A 33 15.40 5.30 8.16
C GLY A 33 14.35 5.21 7.03
N LEU A 34 13.90 6.35 6.46
CA LEU A 34 13.04 6.31 5.27
C LEU A 34 13.84 5.78 4.09
N VAL A 35 13.29 4.81 3.40
CA VAL A 35 13.80 4.34 2.11
C VAL A 35 13.07 5.07 0.99
N GLN A 36 13.82 5.65 0.05
CA GLN A 36 13.26 6.41 -1.08
C GLN A 36 14.10 6.21 -2.34
N LEU A 37 13.50 6.42 -3.51
CA LEU A 37 14.22 6.43 -4.77
C LEU A 37 15.06 7.71 -4.90
N SER A 38 16.19 7.61 -5.62
CA SER A 38 17.10 8.74 -5.88
C SER A 38 16.49 9.83 -6.75
N SER A 39 15.40 9.57 -7.46
CA SER A 39 14.69 10.54 -8.30
C SER A 39 13.25 10.10 -8.52
N GLN A 40 12.37 11.07 -8.77
CA GLN A 40 10.98 10.86 -9.19
C GLN A 40 10.72 11.45 -10.59
N ALA A 41 11.77 11.85 -11.30
CA ALA A 41 11.67 12.54 -12.60
C ALA A 41 11.06 11.67 -13.73
N HIS A 42 10.98 10.36 -13.53
CA HIS A 42 10.33 9.42 -14.45
C HIS A 42 8.80 9.48 -14.40
N LEU A 43 8.22 10.02 -13.32
CA LEU A 43 6.77 10.22 -13.22
C LEU A 43 6.36 11.47 -13.99
N GLN A 44 5.75 11.27 -15.14
CA GLN A 44 5.20 12.35 -15.95
C GLN A 44 3.77 12.67 -15.55
N GLN A 45 3.31 13.88 -15.91
CA GLN A 45 1.90 14.24 -15.73
C GLN A 45 0.98 13.26 -16.48
N GLY A 46 -0.08 12.78 -15.80
CA GLY A 46 -1.00 11.81 -16.38
C GLY A 46 -0.48 10.35 -16.37
N HIS A 47 0.65 10.07 -15.72
CA HIS A 47 1.24 8.73 -15.65
C HIS A 47 0.23 7.66 -15.21
N TYR A 48 -0.46 7.88 -14.09
CA TYR A 48 -1.47 6.95 -13.57
C TYR A 48 -2.77 6.96 -14.38
N GLU A 49 -3.16 8.10 -14.98
CA GLU A 49 -4.38 8.20 -15.78
C GLU A 49 -4.33 7.33 -17.04
N ASN A 50 -3.17 7.18 -17.62
CA ASN A 50 -2.93 6.45 -18.88
C ASN A 50 -2.34 5.06 -18.63
N SER A 51 -2.65 4.42 -17.53
CA SER A 51 -2.18 3.06 -17.17
C SER A 51 -0.66 2.92 -17.07
N GLY A 52 0.07 4.01 -16.81
CA GLY A 52 1.54 4.00 -16.75
C GLY A 52 2.09 3.04 -15.69
N MET A 53 1.32 2.74 -14.65
CA MET A 53 1.65 1.76 -13.63
C MET A 53 1.61 0.31 -14.16
N HIS A 54 0.76 0.02 -15.15
CA HIS A 54 0.57 -1.31 -15.72
C HIS A 54 1.34 -1.55 -17.02
N GLY A 55 2.12 -0.55 -17.47
CA GLY A 55 2.90 -0.61 -18.70
C GLY A 55 2.06 -0.41 -19.96
N ALA A 56 2.69 -0.66 -21.12
CA ALA A 56 2.10 -0.40 -22.44
C ALA A 56 0.96 -1.37 -22.83
N ASP A 57 0.91 -2.55 -22.20
CA ASP A 57 -0.12 -3.59 -22.47
C ASP A 57 -0.70 -4.07 -21.13
N PRO A 58 -1.58 -3.26 -20.50
CA PRO A 58 -2.15 -3.60 -19.21
C PRO A 58 -3.04 -4.85 -19.29
N GLU A 59 -2.92 -5.75 -18.31
CA GLU A 59 -3.76 -6.94 -18.26
C GLU A 59 -5.25 -6.60 -18.22
N PRO A 60 -6.14 -7.48 -18.75
CA PRO A 60 -7.59 -7.30 -18.64
C PRO A 60 -8.02 -7.16 -17.17
N ILE A 61 -9.02 -6.29 -16.91
CA ILE A 61 -9.44 -5.98 -15.54
C ILE A 61 -9.95 -7.23 -14.83
N GLU A 62 -10.62 -8.14 -15.53
CA GLU A 62 -11.12 -9.40 -14.97
C GLU A 62 -9.98 -10.36 -14.55
N VAL A 63 -8.82 -10.27 -15.18
CA VAL A 63 -7.62 -11.01 -14.76
C VAL A 63 -7.03 -10.38 -13.51
N TRP A 64 -6.93 -9.07 -13.50
CA TRP A 64 -6.48 -8.31 -12.33
C TRP A 64 -7.38 -8.56 -11.11
N GLU A 65 -8.71 -8.49 -11.27
CA GLU A 65 -9.68 -8.84 -10.21
C GLU A 65 -9.43 -10.23 -9.62
N ARG A 66 -9.20 -11.24 -10.47
CA ARG A 66 -8.88 -12.59 -9.98
C ARG A 66 -7.55 -12.66 -9.22
N ASN A 67 -6.56 -11.90 -9.67
CA ASN A 67 -5.24 -11.88 -9.06
C ASN A 67 -5.24 -11.20 -7.70
N THR A 68 -6.10 -10.19 -7.48
CA THR A 68 -6.21 -9.43 -6.22
C THR A 68 -7.29 -9.96 -5.27
N ALA A 69 -8.14 -10.88 -5.72
CA ALA A 69 -9.32 -11.34 -4.98
C ALA A 69 -9.02 -11.84 -3.54
N GLU A 70 -7.86 -12.46 -3.32
CA GLU A 70 -7.45 -12.93 -2.00
C GLU A 70 -7.16 -11.74 -1.06
N ASP A 71 -6.42 -10.73 -1.53
CA ASP A 71 -6.13 -9.51 -0.78
C ASP A 71 -7.40 -8.69 -0.52
N ASP A 72 -8.27 -8.55 -1.51
CA ASP A 72 -9.54 -7.84 -1.36
C ASP A 72 -10.44 -8.52 -0.32
N ASN A 73 -10.47 -9.85 -0.31
CA ASN A 73 -11.20 -10.62 0.70
C ASN A 73 -10.59 -10.44 2.10
N ARG A 74 -9.28 -10.49 2.19
CA ARG A 74 -8.53 -10.27 3.45
C ARG A 74 -8.82 -8.89 4.03
N ARG A 75 -8.76 -7.84 3.20
CA ARG A 75 -9.06 -6.45 3.59
C ARG A 75 -10.51 -6.30 4.05
N PHE A 76 -11.44 -6.91 3.32
CA PHE A 76 -12.85 -6.94 3.72
C PHE A 76 -13.04 -7.61 5.09
N GLU A 77 -12.50 -8.81 5.31
CA GLU A 77 -12.62 -9.51 6.59
C GLU A 77 -11.94 -8.73 7.74
N MET A 78 -10.79 -8.10 7.49
CA MET A 78 -10.10 -7.24 8.45
C MET A 78 -10.94 -6.04 8.89
N LEU A 79 -11.66 -5.42 7.96
CA LEU A 79 -12.46 -4.22 8.21
C LEU A 79 -13.95 -4.49 8.45
N LYS A 80 -14.38 -5.74 8.38
CA LYS A 80 -15.78 -6.15 8.41
C LYS A 80 -16.58 -5.57 9.59
N THR A 81 -15.97 -5.43 10.75
CA THR A 81 -16.60 -4.86 11.94
C THR A 81 -16.70 -3.32 11.90
N LEU A 82 -15.93 -2.68 11.05
CA LEU A 82 -15.93 -1.23 10.85
C LEU A 82 -16.84 -0.77 9.71
N LEU A 83 -17.30 -1.69 8.83
CA LEU A 83 -18.08 -1.35 7.62
C LEU A 83 -19.57 -1.06 7.86
N PRO A 84 -20.28 -1.70 8.82
CA PRO A 84 -21.73 -1.59 8.90
C PRO A 84 -22.22 -0.15 9.04
N ASN A 85 -23.08 0.26 8.09
CA ASN A 85 -23.67 1.60 7.99
C ASN A 85 -22.68 2.75 7.77
N GLN A 86 -21.42 2.49 7.43
CA GLN A 86 -20.43 3.51 7.17
C GLN A 86 -20.44 3.97 5.71
N ARG A 87 -20.10 5.23 5.48
CA ARG A 87 -19.76 5.75 4.15
C ARG A 87 -18.27 5.54 3.96
N VAL A 88 -17.90 4.74 2.98
CA VAL A 88 -16.51 4.31 2.74
C VAL A 88 -15.96 5.02 1.50
N LEU A 89 -14.76 5.58 1.63
CA LEU A 89 -13.92 6.06 0.54
C LEU A 89 -12.69 5.16 0.42
N ASP A 90 -12.46 4.58 -0.75
CA ASP A 90 -11.21 3.88 -1.05
C ASP A 90 -10.37 4.69 -2.03
N PHE A 91 -9.23 5.18 -1.57
CA PHE A 91 -8.33 6.02 -2.35
C PHE A 91 -7.28 5.15 -3.06
N GLY A 92 -7.27 5.19 -4.39
CA GLY A 92 -6.54 4.26 -5.25
C GLY A 92 -7.20 2.89 -5.24
N CYS A 93 -8.52 2.85 -5.48
CA CYS A 93 -9.32 1.63 -5.31
C CYS A 93 -9.02 0.54 -6.36
N GLY A 94 -8.17 0.81 -7.36
CA GLY A 94 -7.82 -0.14 -8.40
C GLY A 94 -9.06 -0.73 -9.06
N ASN A 95 -9.09 -2.05 -9.27
CA ASN A 95 -10.22 -2.75 -9.89
C ASN A 95 -11.52 -2.77 -9.05
N GLY A 96 -11.52 -2.13 -7.87
CA GLY A 96 -12.69 -1.99 -7.01
C GLY A 96 -13.07 -3.25 -6.22
N GLY A 97 -12.22 -4.27 -6.19
CA GLY A 97 -12.52 -5.56 -5.56
C GLY A 97 -12.89 -5.45 -4.07
N PHE A 98 -12.17 -4.62 -3.31
CA PHE A 98 -12.52 -4.31 -1.92
C PHE A 98 -13.87 -3.59 -1.81
N LEU A 99 -14.11 -2.55 -2.63
CA LEU A 99 -15.35 -1.77 -2.59
C LEU A 99 -16.58 -2.60 -2.96
N LYS A 100 -16.46 -3.52 -3.93
CA LYS A 100 -17.54 -4.48 -4.30
C LYS A 100 -17.96 -5.35 -3.13
N LYS A 101 -17.04 -5.70 -2.24
CA LYS A 101 -17.36 -6.44 -1.00
C LYS A 101 -17.87 -5.50 0.09
N ALA A 102 -17.25 -4.35 0.27
CA ALA A 102 -17.62 -3.40 1.31
C ALA A 102 -19.06 -2.89 1.17
N GLN A 103 -19.58 -2.73 -0.06
CA GLN A 103 -20.96 -2.29 -0.30
C GLN A 103 -22.04 -3.24 0.23
N GLU A 104 -21.68 -4.49 0.57
CA GLU A 104 -22.61 -5.42 1.19
C GLU A 104 -23.01 -5.00 2.61
N LEU A 105 -22.15 -4.25 3.30
CA LEU A 105 -22.31 -3.84 4.70
C LEU A 105 -22.37 -2.32 4.88
N ALA A 106 -21.68 -1.58 4.03
CA ALA A 106 -21.58 -0.14 4.09
C ALA A 106 -22.88 0.55 3.65
N SER A 107 -23.14 1.76 4.16
CA SER A 107 -24.26 2.60 3.69
C SER A 107 -24.01 3.22 2.33
N GLY A 108 -22.75 3.31 1.91
CA GLY A 108 -22.33 3.76 0.61
C GLY A 108 -20.83 3.60 0.42
N VAL A 109 -20.42 3.35 -0.81
CA VAL A 109 -19.00 3.21 -1.17
C VAL A 109 -18.65 4.19 -2.30
N THR A 110 -17.45 4.75 -2.24
CA THR A 110 -16.91 5.67 -3.25
C THR A 110 -15.46 5.29 -3.52
N GLY A 111 -15.05 5.28 -4.78
CA GLY A 111 -13.67 5.04 -5.19
C GLY A 111 -13.00 6.31 -5.71
N ILE A 112 -11.71 6.46 -5.46
CA ILE A 112 -10.83 7.35 -6.21
C ILE A 112 -9.86 6.47 -6.98
N GLU A 113 -9.83 6.64 -8.30
CA GLU A 113 -8.93 5.90 -9.18
C GLU A 113 -8.54 6.76 -10.39
N PRO A 114 -7.25 7.10 -10.55
CA PRO A 114 -6.82 7.92 -11.67
C PRO A 114 -6.87 7.20 -13.03
N GLU A 115 -6.81 5.88 -13.08
CA GLU A 115 -6.81 5.15 -14.35
C GLU A 115 -8.19 5.18 -15.01
N ARG A 116 -8.26 5.75 -16.23
CA ARG A 116 -9.51 5.92 -16.98
C ARG A 116 -10.21 4.60 -17.28
N ARG A 117 -9.46 3.61 -17.75
CA ARG A 117 -9.97 2.27 -18.09
C ARG A 117 -10.72 1.63 -16.93
N VAL A 118 -10.18 1.76 -15.73
CA VAL A 118 -10.78 1.23 -14.51
C VAL A 118 -12.05 1.98 -14.14
N ARG A 119 -12.03 3.32 -14.19
CA ARG A 119 -13.22 4.11 -13.92
C ARG A 119 -14.38 3.79 -14.86
N GLU A 120 -14.09 3.63 -16.15
CA GLU A 120 -15.10 3.24 -17.13
C GLU A 120 -15.70 1.87 -16.82
N HIS A 121 -14.88 0.90 -16.42
CA HIS A 121 -15.32 -0.44 -16.02
C HIS A 121 -16.20 -0.43 -14.76
N LEU A 122 -15.87 0.39 -13.76
CA LEU A 122 -16.56 0.41 -12.46
C LEU A 122 -17.77 1.36 -12.41
N SER A 123 -17.91 2.29 -13.35
CA SER A 123 -18.85 3.42 -13.29
C SER A 123 -20.31 3.04 -13.14
N GLU A 124 -20.72 1.86 -13.61
CA GLU A 124 -22.10 1.35 -13.45
C GLU A 124 -22.36 0.66 -12.11
N GLN A 125 -21.30 0.33 -11.36
CA GLN A 125 -21.36 -0.46 -10.14
C GLN A 125 -21.04 0.35 -8.88
N ILE A 126 -20.10 1.30 -8.98
CA ILE A 126 -19.53 2.05 -7.86
C ILE A 126 -19.43 3.52 -8.24
N GLN A 127 -19.75 4.40 -7.32
CA GLN A 127 -19.45 5.82 -7.49
C GLN A 127 -17.93 6.02 -7.47
N ILE A 128 -17.34 6.48 -8.59
CA ILE A 128 -15.90 6.57 -8.76
C ILE A 128 -15.49 7.90 -9.38
N PHE A 129 -14.37 8.46 -8.92
CA PHE A 129 -13.81 9.72 -9.38
C PHE A 129 -12.32 9.57 -9.70
N SER A 130 -11.78 10.50 -10.49
CA SER A 130 -10.35 10.50 -10.85
C SER A 130 -9.44 11.00 -9.72
N GLU A 131 -9.95 11.87 -8.88
CA GLU A 131 -9.19 12.56 -7.82
C GLU A 131 -10.12 13.04 -6.71
N LEU A 132 -9.56 13.35 -5.53
CA LEU A 132 -10.32 13.85 -4.38
C LEU A 132 -11.04 15.17 -4.68
N GLY A 133 -10.41 16.06 -5.46
CA GLY A 133 -10.98 17.34 -5.86
C GLY A 133 -12.26 17.24 -6.69
N ALA A 134 -12.54 16.09 -7.29
CA ALA A 134 -13.78 15.82 -8.02
C ALA A 134 -14.96 15.43 -7.12
N LEU A 135 -14.71 15.16 -5.84
CA LEU A 135 -15.78 14.93 -4.86
C LEU A 135 -16.58 16.22 -4.63
N ARG A 136 -17.89 16.06 -4.50
CA ARG A 136 -18.77 17.22 -4.22
C ARG A 136 -18.42 17.83 -2.87
N GLY A 137 -18.48 19.17 -2.78
CA GLY A 137 -18.30 19.87 -1.51
C GLY A 137 -19.29 19.36 -0.45
N GLY A 138 -18.77 19.09 0.77
CA GLY A 138 -19.55 18.51 1.85
C GLY A 138 -19.62 16.97 1.86
N SER A 139 -18.96 16.28 0.94
CA SER A 139 -18.77 14.82 1.06
C SER A 139 -17.99 14.52 2.35
N SER A 140 -18.46 13.54 3.11
CA SER A 140 -17.86 13.13 4.38
C SER A 140 -17.95 11.63 4.49
N PHE A 141 -16.85 10.99 4.86
CA PHE A 141 -16.71 9.54 4.95
C PHE A 141 -16.38 9.13 6.38
N ASP A 142 -16.96 8.04 6.80
CA ASP A 142 -16.76 7.49 8.13
C ASP A 142 -15.51 6.56 8.16
N LEU A 143 -15.17 6.02 6.97
CA LEU A 143 -13.96 5.24 6.75
C LEU A 143 -13.29 5.66 5.43
N ILE A 144 -12.02 6.01 5.49
CA ILE A 144 -11.15 6.22 4.32
C ILE A 144 -10.11 5.12 4.32
N THR A 145 -9.94 4.44 3.18
CA THR A 145 -8.92 3.40 2.99
C THR A 145 -7.94 3.80 1.89
N ALA A 146 -6.67 3.36 2.01
CA ALA A 146 -5.66 3.48 0.98
C ALA A 146 -4.73 2.27 1.06
N PHE A 147 -4.92 1.29 0.16
CA PHE A 147 -4.21 0.02 0.16
C PHE A 147 -3.16 -0.04 -0.94
N HIS A 148 -1.89 -0.04 -0.57
CA HIS A 148 -0.76 0.01 -1.51
C HIS A 148 -0.84 1.20 -2.48
N VAL A 149 -1.00 2.40 -1.91
CA VAL A 149 -1.10 3.66 -2.67
C VAL A 149 -0.10 4.70 -2.16
N VAL A 150 0.08 4.79 -0.84
CA VAL A 150 0.84 5.88 -0.21
C VAL A 150 2.32 5.85 -0.62
N GLU A 151 2.87 4.67 -0.87
CA GLU A 151 4.23 4.46 -1.37
C GLU A 151 4.46 4.96 -2.80
N HIS A 152 3.38 5.12 -3.58
CA HIS A 152 3.43 5.59 -4.97
C HIS A 152 3.27 7.10 -5.11
N LEU A 153 2.81 7.79 -4.06
CA LEU A 153 2.51 9.22 -4.12
C LEU A 153 3.79 10.04 -4.08
N SER A 154 3.94 11.02 -4.97
CA SER A 154 5.06 11.96 -4.96
C SER A 154 5.06 12.85 -3.71
N ASP A 155 3.88 13.21 -3.21
CA ASP A 155 3.67 13.94 -1.96
C ASP A 155 2.59 13.28 -1.08
N PRO A 156 2.94 12.17 -0.39
CA PRO A 156 1.99 11.45 0.47
C PRO A 156 1.47 12.29 1.64
N ARG A 157 2.27 13.24 2.16
CA ARG A 157 1.85 14.14 3.24
C ARG A 157 0.68 15.02 2.82
N SER A 158 0.75 15.60 1.63
CA SER A 158 -0.31 16.45 1.10
C SER A 158 -1.63 15.68 0.97
N ILE A 159 -1.60 14.46 0.46
CA ILE A 159 -2.79 13.60 0.32
C ILE A 159 -3.36 13.24 1.70
N LEU A 160 -2.52 12.86 2.67
CA LEU A 160 -3.00 12.58 4.03
C LEU A 160 -3.60 13.83 4.70
N CYS A 161 -3.03 15.02 4.47
CA CYS A 161 -3.64 16.28 4.90
C CYS A 161 -4.99 16.50 4.23
N GLU A 162 -5.14 16.12 2.97
CA GLU A 162 -6.38 16.31 2.23
C GLU A 162 -7.49 15.36 2.72
N PHE A 163 -7.17 14.13 3.13
CA PHE A 163 -8.13 13.20 3.73
C PHE A 163 -8.91 13.81 4.90
N LYS A 164 -8.27 14.68 5.69
CA LYS A 164 -8.94 15.38 6.81
C LYS A 164 -10.17 16.19 6.39
N LYS A 165 -10.20 16.68 5.16
CA LYS A 165 -11.33 17.48 4.65
C LYS A 165 -12.57 16.64 4.36
N TYR A 166 -12.34 15.32 4.16
CA TYR A 166 -13.37 14.35 3.76
C TYR A 166 -13.70 13.36 4.87
N LEU A 167 -12.92 13.35 5.96
CA LEU A 167 -13.15 12.44 7.09
C LEU A 167 -14.21 13.02 8.02
N ALA A 168 -15.16 12.18 8.43
CA ALA A 168 -16.13 12.51 9.48
C ALA A 168 -15.41 12.74 10.83
N PRO A 169 -15.99 13.48 11.78
CA PRO A 169 -15.34 13.78 13.07
C PRO A 169 -14.86 12.51 13.82
N ASP A 170 -15.66 11.44 13.84
CA ASP A 170 -15.33 10.15 14.47
C ASP A 170 -14.83 9.11 13.45
N GLY A 171 -14.49 9.57 12.25
CA GLY A 171 -14.08 8.73 11.14
C GLY A 171 -12.69 8.11 11.34
N ARG A 172 -12.43 7.06 10.58
CA ARG A 172 -11.15 6.31 10.58
C ARG A 172 -10.49 6.37 9.23
N ILE A 173 -9.15 6.38 9.23
CA ILE A 173 -8.35 6.14 8.03
C ILE A 173 -7.58 4.85 8.24
N VAL A 174 -7.55 3.99 7.23
CA VAL A 174 -6.75 2.76 7.22
C VAL A 174 -5.82 2.78 6.02
N ILE A 175 -4.52 2.71 6.29
CA ILE A 175 -3.46 2.70 5.28
C ILE A 175 -2.76 1.36 5.33
N GLU A 176 -2.54 0.75 4.18
CA GLU A 176 -1.70 -0.45 4.01
C GLU A 176 -0.55 -0.14 3.07
N VAL A 177 0.69 -0.40 3.50
CA VAL A 177 1.89 -0.18 2.69
C VAL A 177 2.87 -1.33 2.84
N PRO A 178 3.73 -1.62 1.84
CA PRO A 178 4.82 -2.58 1.98
C PRO A 178 5.84 -2.07 3.01
N SER A 179 6.42 -3.00 3.75
CA SER A 179 7.41 -2.70 4.80
C SER A 179 8.83 -2.67 4.24
N SER A 180 9.57 -1.59 4.51
CA SER A 180 11.00 -1.53 4.23
C SER A 180 11.82 -2.48 5.10
N SER A 181 11.20 -3.05 6.14
CA SER A 181 11.81 -3.99 7.09
C SER A 181 11.44 -5.45 6.81
N ASP A 182 10.76 -5.75 5.68
CA ASP A 182 10.45 -7.12 5.26
C ASP A 182 11.64 -8.06 5.46
N ALA A 183 11.39 -9.23 6.04
CA ALA A 183 12.40 -10.24 6.32
C ALA A 183 13.18 -10.68 5.07
N LEU A 184 12.55 -10.73 3.89
CA LEU A 184 13.24 -11.04 2.62
C LEU A 184 14.20 -9.93 2.20
N LEU A 185 13.93 -8.68 2.59
CA LEU A 185 14.82 -7.54 2.31
C LEU A 185 15.98 -7.44 3.29
N THR A 186 15.73 -7.68 4.58
CA THR A 186 16.63 -7.31 5.67
C THR A 186 17.28 -8.50 6.36
N LEU A 187 16.50 -9.51 6.76
CA LEU A 187 17.01 -10.68 7.49
C LEU A 187 17.62 -11.72 6.57
N TYR A 188 16.94 -11.99 5.46
CA TYR A 188 17.38 -13.00 4.48
C TYR A 188 18.22 -12.41 3.36
N GLU A 189 18.20 -11.09 3.19
CA GLU A 189 18.94 -10.36 2.15
C GLU A 189 18.79 -11.00 0.75
N SER A 190 17.59 -11.42 0.39
CA SER A 190 17.31 -12.11 -0.87
C SER A 190 17.48 -11.16 -2.06
N GLU A 191 18.58 -11.28 -2.78
CA GLU A 191 18.85 -10.43 -3.96
C GLU A 191 17.74 -10.50 -5.03
N PRO A 192 17.18 -11.69 -5.37
CA PRO A 192 16.07 -11.75 -6.31
C PRO A 192 14.81 -11.04 -5.81
N PHE A 193 14.53 -11.08 -4.50
CA PHE A 193 13.40 -10.37 -3.91
C PHE A 193 13.64 -8.86 -3.86
N GLN A 194 14.85 -8.42 -3.55
CA GLN A 194 15.24 -7.01 -3.61
C GLN A 194 14.99 -6.44 -5.00
N HIS A 195 15.45 -7.13 -6.05
CA HIS A 195 15.21 -6.73 -7.44
C HIS A 195 13.71 -6.72 -7.81
N PHE A 196 12.92 -7.66 -7.31
CA PHE A 196 11.47 -7.72 -7.54
C PHE A 196 10.72 -6.59 -6.80
N THR A 197 11.08 -6.30 -5.55
CA THR A 197 10.37 -5.34 -4.68
C THR A 197 10.70 -3.90 -5.00
N TYR A 198 11.95 -3.61 -5.37
CA TYR A 198 12.35 -2.26 -5.75
C TYR A 198 11.91 -1.98 -7.19
N TRP A 199 10.87 -1.19 -7.29
CA TRP A 199 10.20 -0.83 -8.53
C TRP A 199 10.14 0.69 -8.65
N SER A 200 10.24 1.23 -9.87
CA SER A 200 10.23 2.69 -10.08
C SER A 200 8.96 3.37 -9.59
N GLN A 201 7.87 2.63 -9.43
CA GLN A 201 6.61 3.13 -8.90
C GLN A 201 6.58 3.18 -7.35
N HIS A 202 7.42 2.41 -6.64
CA HIS A 202 7.59 2.49 -5.20
C HIS A 202 8.55 3.62 -4.84
N LEU A 203 8.03 4.85 -4.77
CA LEU A 203 8.84 6.04 -4.50
C LEU A 203 9.41 6.03 -3.09
N TYR A 204 8.68 5.41 -2.16
CA TYR A 204 9.02 5.26 -0.75
C TYR A 204 8.75 3.83 -0.28
N LEU A 205 9.56 3.36 0.67
CA LEU A 205 9.23 2.22 1.51
C LEU A 205 9.33 2.65 2.97
N PHE A 206 8.28 2.35 3.71
CA PHE A 206 8.15 2.77 5.10
C PHE A 206 8.48 1.61 6.05
N ASN A 207 9.10 1.93 7.19
CA ASN A 207 8.99 1.13 8.41
C ASN A 207 7.95 1.76 9.35
N ALA A 208 7.63 1.10 10.45
CA ALA A 208 6.60 1.60 11.38
C ALA A 208 6.88 3.02 11.88
N LYS A 209 8.16 3.34 12.20
CA LYS A 209 8.55 4.66 12.68
C LYS A 209 8.42 5.74 11.62
N THR A 210 8.82 5.46 10.37
CA THR A 210 8.73 6.44 9.28
C THR A 210 7.29 6.65 8.83
N LEU A 211 6.46 5.61 8.86
CA LEU A 211 5.02 5.74 8.61
C LEU A 211 4.35 6.58 9.70
N GLU A 212 4.66 6.34 10.99
CA GLU A 212 4.18 7.17 12.09
C GLU A 212 4.59 8.64 11.93
N THR A 213 5.85 8.89 11.56
CA THR A 213 6.35 10.25 11.31
C THR A 213 5.59 10.94 10.18
N LEU A 214 5.33 10.24 9.07
CA LEU A 214 4.53 10.77 7.96
C LEU A 214 3.13 11.18 8.41
N VAL A 215 2.46 10.31 9.16
CA VAL A 215 1.10 10.53 9.68
C VAL A 215 1.06 11.75 10.62
N GLN A 216 1.98 11.82 11.58
CA GLN A 216 2.06 12.94 12.52
C GLN A 216 2.33 14.27 11.81
N GLN A 217 3.24 14.29 10.82
CA GLN A 217 3.51 15.46 9.99
C GLN A 217 2.32 15.89 9.13
N SER A 218 1.38 14.98 8.88
CA SER A 218 0.13 15.26 8.16
C SER A 218 -0.97 15.80 9.09
N GLY A 219 -0.70 15.91 10.40
CA GLY A 219 -1.67 16.38 11.40
C GLY A 219 -2.80 15.37 11.62
N LEU A 220 -2.48 14.10 11.54
CA LEU A 220 -3.33 12.96 11.90
C LEU A 220 -2.76 12.25 13.12
N LYS A 221 -3.61 11.57 13.87
CA LYS A 221 -3.25 10.79 15.04
C LYS A 221 -3.19 9.31 14.68
N VAL A 222 -2.10 8.65 15.08
CA VAL A 222 -1.95 7.20 14.97
C VAL A 222 -2.69 6.52 16.12
N ILE A 223 -3.62 5.63 15.79
CA ILE A 223 -4.27 4.74 16.75
C ILE A 223 -3.41 3.50 16.94
N SER A 224 -3.00 2.90 15.82
CA SER A 224 -2.10 1.75 15.81
C SER A 224 -1.38 1.63 14.48
N ILE A 225 -0.17 1.05 14.50
CA ILE A 225 0.53 0.54 13.33
C ILE A 225 0.81 -0.94 13.58
N GLN A 226 0.20 -1.78 12.79
CA GLN A 226 0.31 -3.23 12.90
C GLN A 226 1.33 -3.77 11.92
N GLN A 227 2.16 -4.69 12.38
CA GLN A 227 3.00 -5.54 11.55
C GLN A 227 2.12 -6.69 11.03
N TYR A 228 1.97 -6.80 9.74
CA TYR A 228 1.13 -7.82 9.12
C TYR A 228 1.94 -8.66 8.14
N GLN A 229 1.89 -9.98 8.28
CA GLN A 229 2.56 -10.91 7.39
C GLN A 229 1.54 -11.49 6.41
N ARG A 230 1.56 -11.02 5.15
CA ARG A 230 0.65 -11.47 4.09
C ARG A 230 1.01 -12.85 3.57
N TYR A 231 2.29 -13.07 3.34
CA TYR A 231 2.76 -14.29 2.70
C TYR A 231 3.28 -15.32 3.70
N PRO A 232 2.90 -16.61 3.54
CA PRO A 232 3.32 -17.66 4.44
C PRO A 232 4.81 -18.00 4.31
N LEU A 233 5.29 -18.85 5.24
CA LEU A 233 6.67 -19.33 5.23
C LEU A 233 7.03 -20.03 3.91
N SER A 234 6.11 -20.77 3.29
CA SER A 234 6.32 -21.41 1.98
C SER A 234 6.75 -20.42 0.90
N ASN A 235 6.19 -19.21 0.93
CA ASN A 235 6.56 -18.15 -0.02
C ASN A 235 7.98 -17.64 0.22
N HIS A 236 8.40 -17.45 1.46
CA HIS A 236 9.76 -17.05 1.81
C HIS A 236 10.78 -18.13 1.42
N LEU A 237 10.51 -19.39 1.75
CA LEU A 237 11.36 -20.52 1.36
C LEU A 237 11.49 -20.65 -0.16
N TYR A 238 10.40 -20.37 -0.88
CA TYR A 238 10.41 -20.42 -2.33
C TYR A 238 11.27 -19.30 -2.93
N TRP A 239 11.17 -18.08 -2.41
CA TRP A 239 12.06 -16.98 -2.78
C TRP A 239 13.53 -17.31 -2.55
N LEU A 240 13.86 -17.86 -1.38
CA LEU A 240 15.23 -18.24 -1.03
C LEU A 240 15.76 -19.39 -1.91
N SER A 241 14.89 -20.32 -2.32
CA SER A 241 15.27 -21.48 -3.12
C SER A 241 15.23 -21.23 -4.63
N LYS A 242 14.26 -20.48 -5.12
CA LYS A 242 13.95 -20.34 -6.55
C LYS A 242 14.17 -18.92 -7.10
N GLY A 243 14.33 -17.93 -6.23
CA GLY A 243 14.52 -16.54 -6.64
C GLY A 243 13.33 -15.93 -7.39
N LYS A 244 12.11 -16.40 -7.12
CA LYS A 244 10.89 -15.90 -7.81
C LYS A 244 9.64 -16.02 -6.94
N PRO A 245 8.55 -15.24 -7.24
CA PRO A 245 7.29 -15.28 -6.51
C PRO A 245 6.53 -16.60 -6.73
N GLY A 246 5.51 -16.84 -5.89
CA GLY A 246 4.52 -17.90 -6.07
C GLY A 246 4.65 -19.07 -5.10
N GLY A 247 5.53 -18.99 -4.11
CA GLY A 247 5.72 -20.07 -3.13
C GLY A 247 4.43 -20.46 -2.40
N HIS A 248 3.60 -19.47 -2.05
CA HIS A 248 2.27 -19.68 -1.46
C HIS A 248 1.30 -20.48 -2.36
N LYS A 249 1.58 -20.58 -3.66
CA LYS A 249 0.82 -21.43 -4.61
C LYS A 249 1.52 -22.77 -4.85
N PHE A 250 2.82 -22.74 -5.19
CA PHE A 250 3.57 -23.92 -5.58
C PHE A 250 4.00 -24.80 -4.41
N TRP A 251 4.24 -24.21 -3.23
CA TRP A 251 4.69 -24.90 -2.02
C TRP A 251 3.67 -24.81 -0.88
N SER A 252 2.40 -24.51 -1.19
CA SER A 252 1.30 -24.44 -0.22
C SER A 252 1.14 -25.71 0.63
N PHE A 253 1.63 -26.87 0.15
CA PHE A 253 1.67 -28.12 0.93
C PHE A 253 2.54 -28.03 2.19
N LEU A 254 3.41 -27.03 2.32
CA LEU A 254 4.17 -26.74 3.54
C LEU A 254 3.39 -25.91 4.55
N ASP A 255 2.31 -25.26 4.12
CA ASP A 255 1.57 -24.32 4.96
C ASP A 255 0.52 -25.05 5.80
N SER A 256 0.39 -24.62 7.05
CA SER A 256 -0.73 -24.93 7.91
C SER A 256 -1.12 -23.66 8.67
N PRO A 257 -2.38 -23.51 9.11
CA PRO A 257 -2.81 -22.33 9.85
C PRO A 257 -1.96 -22.04 11.09
N LEU A 258 -1.58 -23.07 11.84
CA LEU A 258 -0.73 -22.93 13.03
C LEU A 258 0.68 -22.46 12.70
N LEU A 259 1.30 -23.02 11.65
CA LEU A 259 2.64 -22.61 11.21
C LEU A 259 2.62 -21.19 10.67
N GLN A 260 1.62 -20.83 9.88
CA GLN A 260 1.46 -19.49 9.35
C GLN A 260 1.32 -18.46 10.48
N GLN A 261 0.45 -18.73 11.46
CA GLN A 261 0.27 -17.86 12.62
C GLN A 261 1.56 -17.71 13.42
N ALA A 262 2.23 -18.82 13.76
CA ALA A 262 3.47 -18.78 14.54
C ALA A 262 4.59 -18.03 13.80
N TYR A 263 4.67 -18.19 12.49
CA TYR A 263 5.65 -17.48 11.67
C TYR A 263 5.33 -15.97 11.60
N ALA A 264 4.09 -15.59 11.33
CA ALA A 264 3.63 -14.21 11.32
C ALA A 264 3.86 -13.52 12.66
N ASP A 265 3.51 -14.17 13.78
CA ASP A 265 3.74 -13.66 15.15
C ASP A 265 5.23 -13.45 15.43
N THR A 266 6.07 -14.35 14.92
CA THR A 266 7.52 -14.24 15.08
C THR A 266 8.06 -13.02 14.34
N LEU A 267 7.70 -12.85 13.06
CA LEU A 267 8.11 -11.71 12.26
C LEU A 267 7.56 -10.39 12.81
N SER A 268 6.31 -10.39 13.27
CA SER A 268 5.68 -9.21 13.90
C SER A 268 6.45 -8.77 15.15
N ARG A 269 6.84 -9.69 16.04
CA ARG A 269 7.61 -9.36 17.26
C ARG A 269 8.96 -8.74 16.98
N ILE A 270 9.61 -9.09 15.87
CA ILE A 270 10.90 -8.52 15.49
C ILE A 270 10.76 -7.35 14.48
N GLY A 271 9.53 -6.96 14.11
CA GLY A 271 9.26 -5.84 13.22
C GLY A 271 9.63 -6.09 11.76
N GLN A 272 9.57 -7.36 11.29
CA GLN A 272 10.03 -7.76 9.95
C GLN A 272 8.95 -8.41 9.09
N CYS A 273 7.69 -8.07 9.33
CA CYS A 273 6.61 -8.43 8.41
C CYS A 273 6.74 -7.68 7.08
N ASP A 274 6.11 -8.24 6.05
CA ASP A 274 6.12 -7.69 4.68
C ASP A 274 5.22 -6.45 4.52
N THR A 275 4.28 -6.21 5.43
CA THR A 275 3.24 -5.18 5.32
C THR A 275 3.04 -4.44 6.65
N LEU A 276 2.77 -3.15 6.55
CA LEU A 276 2.32 -2.29 7.65
C LEU A 276 0.88 -1.87 7.43
N ILE A 277 0.04 -1.97 8.47
CA ILE A 277 -1.34 -1.48 8.46
C ILE A 277 -1.48 -0.43 9.55
N ALA A 278 -1.75 0.82 9.16
CA ALA A 278 -1.93 1.94 10.07
C ALA A 278 -3.41 2.31 10.19
N HIS A 279 -3.92 2.38 11.41
CA HIS A 279 -5.22 2.93 11.75
C HIS A 279 -5.04 4.33 12.33
N LEU A 280 -5.75 5.31 11.76
CA LEU A 280 -5.58 6.72 12.04
C LEU A 280 -6.92 7.39 12.33
N GLU A 281 -6.86 8.54 13.01
CA GLU A 281 -8.00 9.43 13.27
C GLU A 281 -7.59 10.90 13.18
N LEU A 282 -8.55 11.81 13.21
CA LEU A 282 -8.27 13.24 13.35
C LEU A 282 -7.56 13.49 14.70
N CYS A 283 -6.69 14.49 14.73
CA CYS A 283 -6.25 15.06 16.00
C CYS A 283 -7.41 15.87 16.62
N ASP A 284 -7.55 15.79 17.95
CA ASP A 284 -8.50 16.60 18.73
C ASP A 284 -8.24 18.09 18.57
#